data_5a78640d720151d8e1b40b3095608357
#
_entry.id   5a78640d720151d8e1b40b3095608357
#
_cell.length_a   1.000
_cell.length_b   1.000
_cell.length_c   1.000
_cell.angle_alpha   90.00
_cell.angle_beta   90.00
_cell.angle_gamma   90.00
#
_symmetry.space_group_name_H-M   'P 1'
#
loop_
_entity.id
_entity.type
_entity.pdbx_description
1 polymer ?
#
loop_
_entity_poly.entity_id
_entity_poly.type
_entity_poly.pdbx_seq_one_letter_code
_entity_poly.pdbx_strand_id
1 'polypeptide(L)'
;MSNSSLAFAFDEPSPPAVATAAQIMASELAAGRALSRSDVTRIMSEHFGGSDARGRWSVRDAHAALELAQVQYLQAYDQIQLSTPIDEAEQFFCCLDDRIPPQTTRSDEQIEWQQFATPPRLAWLAARACGLIPDELLLEPSAGTGMLAVWATKAGTRLALNEISPLRRDCLTAAFRAARVTGHDAELIEELLDPAITPSVVLMNPPYSHGIERGHDGRTGARHLRSAWNRLAPGGRLVAIMPEWFDCARFLTGAKGPVSMRLNAAVERAFVKNGTGITTRLLVLDKVESSNEPAAIRTNEFCQLVDLVDALPARASRQAIAEQSTLPARAPFRLVAASRRPLPAPSTTTRAASITIGAL
;
A
#
# COMPACT_ATOMS: atom_id res chain seq x y z
N MET A 1 -46.97 39.39 0.91
CA MET A 1 -46.30 38.66 -0.17
C MET A 1 -45.23 37.84 0.49
N SER A 2 -45.50 36.58 0.77
CA SER A 2 -44.59 35.64 1.46
C SER A 2 -43.70 34.97 0.41
N ASN A 3 -42.38 35.22 0.49
CA ASN A 3 -41.38 34.55 -0.30
C ASN A 3 -41.22 33.11 0.26
N SER A 4 -41.78 32.15 -0.44
CA SER A 4 -41.56 30.74 -0.24
C SER A 4 -40.20 30.37 -0.93
N SER A 5 -39.14 30.26 -0.14
CA SER A 5 -37.87 29.70 -0.58
C SER A 5 -38.02 28.18 -0.75
N LEU A 6 -38.08 27.72 -1.99
CA LEU A 6 -37.96 26.31 -2.33
C LEU A 6 -36.50 25.89 -2.11
N ALA A 7 -36.19 25.33 -0.94
CA ALA A 7 -34.95 24.60 -0.71
C ALA A 7 -35.03 23.30 -1.52
N PHE A 8 -34.27 23.22 -2.59
CA PHE A 8 -33.97 21.94 -3.25
C PHE A 8 -33.14 21.12 -2.27
N ALA A 9 -33.77 20.14 -1.63
CA ALA A 9 -33.07 19.06 -0.97
C ALA A 9 -32.36 18.27 -2.10
N PHE A 10 -31.06 18.42 -2.22
CA PHE A 10 -30.27 17.46 -2.99
C PHE A 10 -30.35 16.16 -2.19
N ASP A 11 -31.08 15.17 -2.72
CA ASP A 11 -31.03 13.81 -2.20
C ASP A 11 -29.56 13.38 -2.17
N GLU A 12 -29.04 13.08 -0.97
CA GLU A 12 -27.71 12.44 -0.87
C GLU A 12 -27.79 11.15 -1.69
N PRO A 13 -26.83 10.90 -2.60
CA PRO A 13 -26.86 9.70 -3.41
C PRO A 13 -26.92 8.48 -2.49
N SER A 14 -27.90 7.61 -2.71
CA SER A 14 -28.03 6.36 -1.96
C SER A 14 -26.72 5.59 -2.00
N PRO A 15 -26.23 5.06 -0.86
CA PRO A 15 -24.97 4.35 -0.84
C PRO A 15 -24.99 3.19 -1.85
N PRO A 16 -23.88 2.90 -2.56
CA PRO A 16 -23.82 1.78 -3.50
C PRO A 16 -24.29 0.49 -2.84
N ALA A 17 -24.99 -0.37 -3.57
CA ALA A 17 -25.53 -1.63 -3.06
C ALA A 17 -24.48 -2.50 -2.34
N VAL A 18 -23.23 -2.45 -2.82
CA VAL A 18 -22.08 -3.10 -2.17
C VAL A 18 -21.84 -2.53 -0.76
N ALA A 19 -21.91 -1.21 -0.58
CA ALA A 19 -21.68 -0.58 0.73
C ALA A 19 -22.82 -0.90 1.71
N THR A 20 -24.06 -1.00 1.23
CA THR A 20 -25.21 -1.39 2.05
C THR A 20 -25.10 -2.86 2.49
N ALA A 21 -24.76 -3.76 1.58
CA ALA A 21 -24.54 -5.18 1.89
C ALA A 21 -23.39 -5.33 2.90
N ALA A 22 -22.30 -4.58 2.72
CA ALA A 22 -21.15 -4.57 3.63
C ALA A 22 -21.55 -4.12 5.04
N GLN A 23 -22.38 -3.09 5.17
CA GLN A 23 -22.84 -2.60 6.47
C GLN A 23 -23.65 -3.65 7.23
N ILE A 24 -24.48 -4.44 6.54
CA ILE A 24 -25.24 -5.54 7.17
C ILE A 24 -24.27 -6.64 7.63
N MET A 25 -23.32 -7.05 6.76
CA MET A 25 -22.31 -8.03 7.13
C MET A 25 -21.48 -7.55 8.33
N ALA A 26 -21.09 -6.27 8.38
CA ALA A 26 -20.38 -5.68 9.51
C ALA A 26 -21.21 -5.73 10.81
N SER A 27 -22.52 -5.50 10.71
CA SER A 27 -23.44 -5.60 11.86
C SER A 27 -23.56 -7.03 12.37
N GLU A 28 -23.57 -8.04 11.48
CA GLU A 28 -23.52 -9.45 11.86
C GLU A 28 -22.24 -9.79 12.62
N LEU A 29 -21.08 -9.34 12.12
CA LEU A 29 -19.79 -9.50 12.79
C LEU A 29 -19.75 -8.83 14.16
N ALA A 30 -20.32 -7.62 14.27
CA ALA A 30 -20.38 -6.87 15.53
C ALA A 30 -21.30 -7.56 16.55
N ALA A 31 -22.35 -8.25 16.09
CA ALA A 31 -23.21 -9.09 16.93
C ALA A 31 -22.57 -10.45 17.31
N GLY A 32 -21.31 -10.69 16.92
CA GLY A 32 -20.60 -11.93 17.20
C GLY A 32 -20.98 -13.12 16.31
N ARG A 33 -21.75 -12.88 15.24
CA ARG A 33 -22.19 -13.96 14.32
C ARG A 33 -21.14 -14.21 13.25
N ALA A 34 -20.93 -15.49 12.91
CA ALA A 34 -20.12 -15.89 11.78
C ALA A 34 -20.93 -15.76 10.48
N LEU A 35 -20.27 -15.33 9.42
CA LEU A 35 -20.81 -15.26 8.08
C LEU A 35 -20.44 -16.54 7.32
N SER A 36 -21.42 -17.25 6.80
CA SER A 36 -21.22 -18.32 5.84
C SER A 36 -21.26 -17.79 4.41
N ARG A 37 -20.84 -18.60 3.43
CA ARG A 37 -21.01 -18.25 2.00
C ARG A 37 -22.48 -18.04 1.62
N SER A 38 -23.38 -18.83 2.21
CA SER A 38 -24.83 -18.70 2.01
C SER A 38 -25.37 -17.37 2.59
N ASP A 39 -24.85 -16.91 3.72
CA ASP A 39 -25.23 -15.62 4.29
C ASP A 39 -24.80 -14.47 3.38
N VAL A 40 -23.55 -14.50 2.89
CA VAL A 40 -23.07 -13.51 1.92
C VAL A 40 -23.94 -13.51 0.67
N THR A 41 -24.23 -14.68 0.08
CA THR A 41 -25.09 -14.81 -1.11
C THR A 41 -26.50 -14.27 -0.85
N ARG A 42 -27.10 -14.56 0.29
CA ARG A 42 -28.42 -14.07 0.69
C ARG A 42 -28.43 -12.54 0.81
N ILE A 43 -27.50 -11.97 1.59
CA ILE A 43 -27.39 -10.53 1.80
C ILE A 43 -27.18 -9.80 0.47
N MET A 44 -26.27 -10.30 -0.38
CA MET A 44 -26.05 -9.73 -1.71
C MET A 44 -27.33 -9.76 -2.55
N SER A 45 -28.02 -10.90 -2.61
CA SER A 45 -29.22 -11.07 -3.43
C SER A 45 -30.38 -10.17 -2.96
N GLU A 46 -30.53 -9.96 -1.67
CA GLU A 46 -31.53 -9.05 -1.08
C GLU A 46 -31.26 -7.61 -1.49
N HIS A 47 -30.02 -7.15 -1.39
CA HIS A 47 -29.68 -5.74 -1.63
C HIS A 47 -29.45 -5.39 -3.11
N PHE A 48 -29.14 -6.38 -3.96
CA PHE A 48 -29.04 -6.19 -5.40
C PHE A 48 -30.34 -6.53 -6.16
N GLY A 49 -31.40 -6.93 -5.44
CA GLY A 49 -32.69 -7.25 -6.02
C GLY A 49 -32.69 -8.51 -6.90
N GLY A 50 -31.80 -9.47 -6.63
CA GLY A 50 -31.74 -10.76 -7.32
C GLY A 50 -30.39 -11.44 -7.19
N SER A 51 -30.28 -12.67 -7.75
CA SER A 51 -29.08 -13.50 -7.63
C SER A 51 -27.98 -13.16 -8.65
N ASP A 52 -26.76 -13.66 -8.36
CA ASP A 52 -25.61 -13.68 -9.26
C ASP A 52 -25.91 -14.42 -10.58
N ALA A 53 -26.64 -15.53 -10.53
CA ALA A 53 -27.08 -16.29 -11.71
C ALA A 53 -27.97 -15.45 -12.65
N ARG A 54 -28.61 -14.40 -12.16
CA ARG A 54 -29.35 -13.41 -12.95
C ARG A 54 -28.53 -12.19 -13.34
N GLY A 55 -27.21 -12.18 -13.06
CA GLY A 55 -26.32 -11.08 -13.37
C GLY A 55 -26.57 -9.81 -12.55
N ARG A 56 -27.23 -9.92 -11.36
CA ARG A 56 -27.49 -8.77 -10.51
C ARG A 56 -26.25 -8.32 -9.75
N TRP A 57 -25.37 -9.23 -9.41
CA TRP A 57 -24.09 -9.00 -8.76
C TRP A 57 -23.11 -10.09 -9.19
N SER A 58 -21.83 -9.87 -8.97
CA SER A 58 -20.74 -10.79 -9.32
C SER A 58 -19.97 -11.24 -8.06
N VAL A 59 -19.15 -12.27 -8.20
CA VAL A 59 -18.23 -12.72 -7.14
C VAL A 59 -17.32 -11.55 -6.68
N ARG A 60 -16.93 -10.68 -7.59
CA ARG A 60 -16.16 -9.47 -7.30
C ARG A 60 -16.89 -8.52 -6.37
N ASP A 61 -18.19 -8.27 -6.62
CA ASP A 61 -19.02 -7.41 -5.76
C ASP A 61 -19.17 -8.01 -4.37
N ALA A 62 -19.37 -9.34 -4.28
CA ALA A 62 -19.46 -10.05 -3.01
C ALA A 62 -18.15 -10.00 -2.21
N HIS A 63 -17.01 -10.14 -2.88
CA HIS A 63 -15.69 -10.01 -2.23
C HIS A 63 -15.46 -8.58 -1.74
N ALA A 64 -15.75 -7.57 -2.57
CA ALA A 64 -15.63 -6.17 -2.17
C ALA A 64 -16.54 -5.83 -0.97
N ALA A 65 -17.78 -6.34 -0.95
CA ALA A 65 -18.70 -6.17 0.17
C ALA A 65 -18.17 -6.83 1.45
N LEU A 66 -17.66 -8.07 1.37
CA LEU A 66 -17.12 -8.78 2.52
C LEU A 66 -15.83 -8.13 3.06
N GLU A 67 -14.95 -7.66 2.19
CA GLU A 67 -13.75 -6.91 2.56
C GLU A 67 -14.12 -5.59 3.24
N LEU A 68 -15.05 -4.83 2.66
CA LEU A 68 -15.55 -3.59 3.23
C LEU A 68 -16.24 -3.81 4.58
N ALA A 69 -17.00 -4.91 4.73
CA ALA A 69 -17.62 -5.28 6.00
C ALA A 69 -16.59 -5.47 7.12
N GLN A 70 -15.47 -6.13 6.81
CA GLN A 70 -14.36 -6.29 7.77
C GLN A 70 -13.76 -4.93 8.15
N VAL A 71 -13.56 -4.05 7.17
CA VAL A 71 -13.05 -2.68 7.42
C VAL A 71 -14.01 -1.91 8.33
N GLN A 72 -15.32 -1.90 8.03
CA GLN A 72 -16.34 -1.22 8.85
C GLN A 72 -16.45 -1.83 10.27
N TYR A 73 -16.38 -3.15 10.39
CA TYR A 73 -16.34 -3.82 11.68
C TYR A 73 -15.11 -3.38 12.49
N LEU A 74 -13.91 -3.39 11.90
CA LEU A 74 -12.68 -2.95 12.56
C LEU A 74 -12.71 -1.47 12.91
N GLN A 75 -13.32 -0.60 12.09
CA GLN A 75 -13.49 0.82 12.41
C GLN A 75 -14.34 1.04 13.67
N ALA A 76 -15.38 0.24 13.82
CA ALA A 76 -16.30 0.34 14.95
C ALA A 76 -15.85 -0.39 16.22
N TYR A 77 -14.85 -1.30 16.12
CA TYR A 77 -14.43 -2.16 17.21
C TYR A 77 -13.22 -1.56 17.95
N ASP A 78 -13.48 -0.87 19.06
CA ASP A 78 -12.44 -0.09 19.77
C ASP A 78 -11.47 -0.91 20.63
N GLN A 79 -11.77 -2.20 20.91
CA GLN A 79 -10.95 -3.03 21.79
C GLN A 79 -9.62 -3.47 21.18
N ILE A 80 -9.46 -3.37 19.85
CA ILE A 80 -8.20 -3.67 19.16
C ILE A 80 -7.55 -2.38 18.66
N GLN A 81 -6.34 -2.11 19.08
CA GLN A 81 -5.53 -0.94 18.73
C GLN A 81 -4.14 -1.38 18.26
N LEU A 82 -3.37 -0.47 17.67
CA LEU A 82 -1.98 -0.78 17.29
C LEU A 82 -1.08 -1.09 18.49
N SER A 83 -1.43 -0.60 19.68
CA SER A 83 -0.73 -0.85 20.96
C SER A 83 -1.21 -2.11 21.68
N THR A 84 -2.23 -2.81 21.18
CA THR A 84 -2.75 -4.02 21.84
C THR A 84 -1.64 -5.07 22.00
N PRO A 85 -1.54 -5.72 23.17
CA PRO A 85 -0.60 -6.81 23.40
C PRO A 85 -0.78 -7.95 22.38
N ILE A 86 0.32 -8.64 22.07
CA ILE A 86 0.34 -9.65 21.01
C ILE A 86 -0.66 -10.79 21.23
N ASP A 87 -0.74 -11.30 22.47
CA ASP A 87 -1.61 -12.43 22.78
C ASP A 87 -3.09 -12.09 22.59
N GLU A 88 -3.49 -10.87 22.99
CA GLU A 88 -4.84 -10.36 22.81
C GLU A 88 -5.13 -10.11 21.30
N ALA A 89 -4.18 -9.54 20.58
CA ALA A 89 -4.32 -9.29 19.14
C ALA A 89 -4.41 -10.60 18.37
N GLU A 90 -3.61 -11.61 18.71
CA GLU A 90 -3.64 -12.92 18.07
C GLU A 90 -4.97 -13.63 18.32
N GLN A 91 -5.46 -13.63 19.56
CA GLN A 91 -6.76 -14.18 19.90
C GLN A 91 -7.89 -13.48 19.13
N PHE A 92 -7.86 -12.16 19.07
CA PHE A 92 -8.83 -11.38 18.30
C PHE A 92 -8.84 -11.76 16.81
N PHE A 93 -7.68 -11.80 16.16
CA PHE A 93 -7.61 -12.11 14.73
C PHE A 93 -7.97 -13.56 14.44
N CYS A 94 -7.63 -14.52 15.30
CA CYS A 94 -8.10 -15.90 15.18
C CYS A 94 -9.63 -15.97 15.23
N CYS A 95 -10.25 -15.30 16.22
CA CYS A 95 -11.71 -15.24 16.33
C CYS A 95 -12.38 -14.54 15.13
N LEU A 96 -11.76 -13.48 14.58
CA LEU A 96 -12.28 -12.80 13.39
C LEU A 96 -12.20 -13.71 12.16
N ASP A 97 -11.06 -14.35 11.99
CA ASP A 97 -10.81 -15.29 10.88
C ASP A 97 -11.79 -16.47 10.85
N ASP A 98 -12.26 -16.94 12.02
CA ASP A 98 -13.23 -18.04 12.11
C ASP A 98 -14.67 -17.60 11.78
N ARG A 99 -14.93 -16.29 11.79
CA ARG A 99 -16.25 -15.71 11.49
C ARG A 99 -16.41 -15.31 10.03
N ILE A 100 -15.38 -15.41 9.21
CA ILE A 100 -15.38 -14.93 7.83
C ILE A 100 -15.15 -16.10 6.87
N PRO A 101 -16.01 -16.29 5.85
CA PRO A 101 -15.81 -17.34 4.88
C PRO A 101 -14.55 -17.09 4.04
N PRO A 102 -13.79 -18.15 3.70
CA PRO A 102 -12.60 -18.01 2.88
C PRO A 102 -12.95 -17.51 1.47
N GLN A 103 -12.16 -16.58 0.95
CA GLN A 103 -12.28 -16.01 -0.40
C GLN A 103 -11.41 -16.81 -1.38
N THR A 104 -11.75 -18.07 -1.63
CA THR A 104 -10.96 -18.98 -2.48
C THR A 104 -11.37 -18.95 -3.95
N THR A 105 -12.58 -18.46 -4.27
CA THR A 105 -13.03 -18.28 -5.64
C THR A 105 -12.44 -16.98 -6.19
N ARG A 106 -11.66 -17.06 -7.27
CA ARG A 106 -11.03 -15.89 -7.90
C ARG A 106 -11.92 -15.40 -9.05
N SER A 107 -12.16 -14.10 -9.13
CA SER A 107 -12.69 -13.47 -10.34
C SER A 107 -11.55 -13.31 -11.38
N ASP A 108 -11.91 -13.24 -12.66
CA ASP A 108 -10.93 -13.01 -13.72
C ASP A 108 -10.12 -11.74 -13.48
N GLU A 109 -10.74 -10.66 -13.00
CA GLU A 109 -10.08 -9.40 -12.65
C GLU A 109 -9.13 -9.54 -11.44
N GLN A 110 -9.46 -10.34 -10.43
CA GLN A 110 -8.54 -10.62 -9.31
C GLN A 110 -7.31 -11.41 -9.77
N ILE A 111 -7.48 -12.28 -10.78
CA ILE A 111 -6.38 -13.01 -11.41
C ILE A 111 -5.55 -12.05 -12.26
N GLU A 112 -6.22 -11.26 -13.09
CA GLU A 112 -5.59 -10.32 -14.03
C GLU A 112 -4.80 -9.23 -13.29
N TRP A 113 -5.35 -8.66 -12.22
CA TRP A 113 -4.72 -7.54 -11.50
C TRP A 113 -4.04 -7.94 -10.20
N GLN A 114 -4.04 -9.23 -9.86
CA GLN A 114 -3.50 -9.80 -8.62
C GLN A 114 -3.95 -9.03 -7.36
N GLN A 115 -5.20 -8.60 -7.34
CA GLN A 115 -5.80 -7.84 -6.24
C GLN A 115 -6.22 -8.78 -5.12
N PHE A 116 -5.31 -9.08 -4.21
CA PHE A 116 -5.62 -9.83 -3.00
C PHE A 116 -5.89 -8.86 -1.85
N ALA A 117 -7.02 -9.04 -1.17
CA ALA A 117 -7.27 -8.33 0.08
C ALA A 117 -6.17 -8.65 1.09
N THR A 118 -5.67 -7.63 1.77
CA THR A 118 -4.69 -7.84 2.83
C THR A 118 -5.37 -8.50 4.03
N PRO A 119 -4.85 -9.61 4.56
CA PRO A 119 -5.41 -10.22 5.77
C PRO A 119 -5.38 -9.23 6.95
N PRO A 120 -6.44 -9.14 7.78
CA PRO A 120 -6.54 -8.17 8.87
C PRO A 120 -5.34 -8.19 9.84
N ARG A 121 -4.85 -9.40 10.19
CA ARG A 121 -3.68 -9.61 11.04
C ARG A 121 -2.40 -8.99 10.44
N LEU A 122 -2.16 -9.22 9.15
CA LEU A 122 -0.99 -8.68 8.45
C LEU A 122 -1.10 -7.16 8.26
N ALA A 123 -2.31 -6.66 8.00
CA ALA A 123 -2.59 -5.23 7.92
C ALA A 123 -2.30 -4.50 9.24
N TRP A 124 -2.73 -5.09 10.37
CA TRP A 124 -2.43 -4.58 11.70
C TRP A 124 -0.92 -4.52 11.97
N LEU A 125 -0.21 -5.61 11.67
CA LEU A 125 1.25 -5.67 11.85
C LEU A 125 1.98 -4.63 10.98
N ALA A 126 1.59 -4.49 9.73
CA ALA A 126 2.19 -3.50 8.82
C ALA A 126 1.93 -2.07 9.29
N ALA A 127 0.72 -1.78 9.77
CA ALA A 127 0.40 -0.48 10.33
C ALA A 127 1.16 -0.20 11.66
N ARG A 128 1.31 -1.23 12.53
CA ARG A 128 2.14 -1.13 13.75
C ARG A 128 3.60 -0.79 13.41
N ALA A 129 4.15 -1.40 12.36
CA ALA A 129 5.51 -1.13 11.87
C ALA A 129 5.68 0.31 11.34
N CYS A 130 4.61 0.99 10.94
CA CYS A 130 4.65 2.38 10.55
C CYS A 130 5.02 3.32 11.71
N GLY A 131 4.74 2.96 12.96
CA GLY A 131 4.90 3.84 14.11
C GLY A 131 4.09 5.13 13.93
N LEU A 132 2.79 4.98 13.66
CA LEU A 132 1.89 6.09 13.34
C LEU A 132 1.70 7.04 14.52
N ILE A 133 1.59 8.33 14.22
CA ILE A 133 1.27 9.38 15.19
C ILE A 133 0.06 10.19 14.71
N PRO A 134 -0.75 10.76 15.62
CA PRO A 134 -1.89 11.60 15.25
C PRO A 134 -1.51 12.76 14.33
N ASP A 135 -2.45 13.18 13.49
CA ASP A 135 -2.38 14.33 12.58
C ASP A 135 -1.31 14.26 11.48
N GLU A 136 -0.51 13.20 11.41
CA GLU A 136 0.38 13.01 10.27
C GLU A 136 -0.38 12.58 9.01
N LEU A 137 0.27 12.66 7.85
CA LEU A 137 -0.31 12.26 6.58
C LEU A 137 0.26 10.91 6.14
N LEU A 138 -0.61 9.92 6.01
CA LEU A 138 -0.32 8.63 5.41
C LEU A 138 -0.83 8.57 3.97
N LEU A 139 0.00 8.07 3.07
CA LEU A 139 -0.39 7.69 1.71
C LEU A 139 -0.49 6.16 1.59
N GLU A 140 -1.63 5.69 1.10
CA GLU A 140 -1.81 4.32 0.63
C GLU A 140 -2.10 4.34 -0.88
N PRO A 141 -1.11 3.99 -1.73
CA PRO A 141 -1.20 4.19 -3.18
C PRO A 141 -2.03 3.12 -3.92
N SER A 142 -2.37 2.01 -3.26
CA SER A 142 -3.18 0.91 -3.79
C SER A 142 -4.06 0.37 -2.67
N ALA A 143 -5.07 1.16 -2.28
CA ALA A 143 -5.75 1.00 -1.00
C ALA A 143 -6.79 -0.13 -0.96
N GLY A 144 -7.19 -0.67 -2.13
CA GLY A 144 -8.24 -1.68 -2.17
C GLY A 144 -9.53 -1.17 -1.54
N THR A 145 -10.05 -1.93 -0.58
CA THR A 145 -11.22 -1.55 0.24
C THR A 145 -10.84 -0.87 1.55
N GLY A 146 -9.53 -0.65 1.84
CA GLY A 146 -9.04 0.12 2.99
C GLY A 146 -8.61 -0.70 4.20
N MET A 147 -8.21 -1.96 4.03
CA MET A 147 -7.81 -2.81 5.15
C MET A 147 -6.54 -2.33 5.87
N LEU A 148 -5.62 -1.68 5.16
CA LEU A 148 -4.45 -1.02 5.77
C LEU A 148 -4.85 0.34 6.36
N ALA A 149 -5.67 1.12 5.64
CA ALA A 149 -6.12 2.45 6.04
C ALA A 149 -6.91 2.47 7.36
N VAL A 150 -7.65 1.40 7.69
CA VAL A 150 -8.44 1.34 8.93
C VAL A 150 -7.58 1.53 10.17
N TRP A 151 -6.38 0.97 10.20
CA TRP A 151 -5.44 1.08 11.32
C TRP A 151 -4.85 2.48 11.45
N ALA A 152 -4.61 3.13 10.31
CA ALA A 152 -4.16 4.52 10.30
C ALA A 152 -5.25 5.47 10.81
N THR A 153 -6.52 5.22 10.48
CA THR A 153 -7.65 5.96 11.06
C THR A 153 -7.70 5.82 12.58
N LYS A 154 -7.53 4.60 13.10
CA LYS A 154 -7.49 4.34 14.55
C LYS A 154 -6.33 5.06 15.26
N ALA A 155 -5.23 5.30 14.57
CA ALA A 155 -4.09 6.07 15.08
C ALA A 155 -4.31 7.60 15.00
N GLY A 156 -5.45 8.08 14.48
CA GLY A 156 -5.71 9.50 14.30
C GLY A 156 -4.93 10.14 13.14
N THR A 157 -4.51 9.35 12.18
CA THR A 157 -3.70 9.78 11.03
C THR A 157 -4.60 10.31 9.92
N ARG A 158 -4.19 11.39 9.23
CA ARG A 158 -4.86 11.86 8.02
C ARG A 158 -4.49 10.97 6.83
N LEU A 159 -5.47 10.72 5.95
CA LEU A 159 -5.34 9.75 4.87
C LEU A 159 -5.37 10.39 3.49
N ALA A 160 -4.42 10.01 2.65
CA ALA A 160 -4.48 10.12 1.19
C ALA A 160 -4.53 8.68 0.63
N LEU A 161 -5.67 8.31 0.05
CA LEU A 161 -5.92 6.96 -0.45
C LEU A 161 -6.02 7.01 -1.97
N ASN A 162 -5.41 6.06 -2.65
CA ASN A 162 -5.52 5.91 -4.08
C ASN A 162 -5.95 4.48 -4.43
N GLU A 163 -6.94 4.33 -5.31
CA GLU A 163 -7.41 3.04 -5.79
C GLU A 163 -7.92 3.17 -7.22
N ILE A 164 -7.38 2.38 -8.12
CA ILE A 164 -7.70 2.47 -9.54
C ILE A 164 -9.05 1.85 -9.89
N SER A 165 -9.44 0.77 -9.18
CA SER A 165 -10.73 0.10 -9.38
C SER A 165 -11.89 1.01 -8.93
N PRO A 166 -12.83 1.38 -9.82
CA PRO A 166 -13.97 2.22 -9.45
C PRO A 166 -14.78 1.63 -8.29
N LEU A 167 -15.10 0.33 -8.32
CA LEU A 167 -15.84 -0.35 -7.28
C LEU A 167 -15.16 -0.23 -5.91
N ARG A 168 -13.86 -0.50 -5.82
CA ARG A 168 -13.11 -0.40 -4.58
C ARG A 168 -12.94 1.04 -4.11
N ARG A 169 -12.79 1.96 -5.04
CA ARG A 169 -12.75 3.40 -4.74
C ARG A 169 -14.06 3.91 -4.15
N ASP A 170 -15.21 3.42 -4.64
CA ASP A 170 -16.52 3.73 -4.05
C ASP A 170 -16.62 3.15 -2.62
N CYS A 171 -16.09 1.95 -2.37
CA CYS A 171 -15.97 1.38 -1.02
C CYS A 171 -15.12 2.26 -0.11
N LEU A 172 -13.95 2.73 -0.58
CA LEU A 172 -13.09 3.64 0.18
C LEU A 172 -13.80 4.94 0.52
N THR A 173 -14.47 5.55 -0.44
CA THR A 173 -15.22 6.81 -0.25
C THR A 173 -16.33 6.65 0.78
N ALA A 174 -17.00 5.50 0.77
CA ALA A 174 -18.04 5.19 1.75
C ALA A 174 -17.50 4.98 3.17
N ALA A 175 -16.33 4.32 3.29
CA ALA A 175 -15.74 3.97 4.59
C ALA A 175 -14.89 5.10 5.21
N PHE A 176 -14.25 5.94 4.38
CA PHE A 176 -13.28 6.94 4.82
C PHE A 176 -13.64 8.35 4.35
N ARG A 177 -14.78 8.86 4.84
CA ARG A 177 -15.36 10.17 4.40
C ARG A 177 -14.40 11.35 4.56
N ALA A 178 -13.51 11.32 5.53
CA ALA A 178 -12.50 12.37 5.77
C ALA A 178 -11.22 12.21 4.94
N ALA A 179 -11.05 11.09 4.23
CA ALA A 179 -9.87 10.82 3.42
C ALA A 179 -9.96 11.52 2.05
N ARG A 180 -8.81 11.91 1.51
CA ARG A 180 -8.71 12.27 0.11
C ARG A 180 -8.54 11.00 -0.71
N VAL A 181 -9.53 10.66 -1.53
CA VAL A 181 -9.53 9.45 -2.38
C VAL A 181 -9.29 9.85 -3.83
N THR A 182 -8.34 9.17 -4.49
CA THR A 182 -7.98 9.37 -5.91
C THR A 182 -8.03 8.05 -6.69
N GLY A 183 -8.02 8.12 -8.02
CA GLY A 183 -8.12 6.95 -8.90
C GLY A 183 -6.99 6.88 -9.94
N HIS A 184 -5.78 7.23 -9.55
CA HIS A 184 -4.61 7.25 -10.42
C HIS A 184 -3.98 5.87 -10.58
N ASP A 185 -3.21 5.69 -11.66
CA ASP A 185 -2.24 4.59 -11.74
C ASP A 185 -1.17 4.79 -10.67
N ALA A 186 -1.06 3.84 -9.75
CA ALA A 186 -0.12 3.93 -8.64
C ALA A 186 1.36 3.80 -9.08
N GLU A 187 1.66 3.29 -10.27
CA GLU A 187 3.00 3.36 -10.85
C GLU A 187 3.44 4.82 -11.12
N LEU A 188 2.47 5.72 -11.30
CA LEU A 188 2.67 7.14 -11.61
C LEU A 188 2.23 8.06 -10.46
N ILE A 189 2.05 7.53 -9.24
CA ILE A 189 1.55 8.32 -8.10
C ILE A 189 2.48 9.49 -7.75
N GLU A 190 3.77 9.38 -8.03
CA GLU A 190 4.73 10.47 -7.88
C GLU A 190 4.34 11.70 -8.71
N GLU A 191 3.86 11.48 -9.93
CA GLU A 191 3.56 12.53 -10.90
C GLU A 191 2.11 13.00 -10.82
N LEU A 192 1.16 12.07 -10.60
CA LEU A 192 -0.28 12.32 -10.71
C LEU A 192 -0.90 12.85 -9.42
N LEU A 193 -0.30 12.54 -8.25
CA LEU A 193 -0.82 13.02 -6.98
C LEU A 193 -0.53 14.51 -6.83
N ASP A 194 -1.51 15.27 -6.31
CA ASP A 194 -1.37 16.70 -6.04
C ASP A 194 -0.04 16.99 -5.31
N PRO A 195 0.79 17.93 -5.82
CA PRO A 195 2.08 18.28 -5.20
C PRO A 195 2.00 18.69 -3.73
N ALA A 196 0.87 19.22 -3.26
CA ALA A 196 0.64 19.56 -1.87
C ALA A 196 0.55 18.34 -0.94
N ILE A 197 0.33 17.13 -1.48
CA ILE A 197 0.29 15.89 -0.72
C ILE A 197 1.71 15.35 -0.56
N THR A 198 2.32 15.62 0.60
CA THR A 198 3.64 15.12 0.96
C THR A 198 3.50 14.23 2.21
N PRO A 199 3.34 12.92 2.05
CA PRO A 199 3.13 12.01 3.18
C PRO A 199 4.40 11.84 4.00
N SER A 200 4.26 11.73 5.32
CA SER A 200 5.33 11.30 6.24
C SER A 200 5.39 9.78 6.38
N VAL A 201 4.32 9.09 5.99
CA VAL A 201 4.23 7.63 5.98
C VAL A 201 3.63 7.15 4.66
N VAL A 202 4.19 6.09 4.12
CA VAL A 202 3.58 5.29 3.07
C VAL A 202 3.34 3.88 3.62
N LEU A 203 2.12 3.39 3.49
CA LEU A 203 1.75 2.01 3.83
C LEU A 203 1.11 1.38 2.61
N MET A 204 1.62 0.22 2.15
CA MET A 204 1.17 -0.34 0.90
C MET A 204 1.26 -1.87 0.79
N ASN A 205 0.32 -2.44 0.05
CA ASN A 205 0.33 -3.80 -0.47
C ASN A 205 0.02 -3.73 -1.97
N PRO A 206 1.02 -3.43 -2.83
CA PRO A 206 0.78 -3.22 -4.26
C PRO A 206 0.53 -4.54 -4.99
N PRO A 207 -0.02 -4.51 -6.23
CA PRO A 207 -0.04 -5.68 -7.11
C PRO A 207 1.39 -6.15 -7.40
N TYR A 208 1.60 -7.48 -7.42
CA TYR A 208 2.97 -8.02 -7.45
C TYR A 208 3.56 -8.16 -8.85
N SER A 209 2.77 -8.49 -9.85
CA SER A 209 3.29 -8.85 -11.18
C SER A 209 2.39 -8.47 -12.36
N HIS A 210 1.38 -7.64 -12.16
CA HIS A 210 0.53 -7.17 -13.26
C HIS A 210 0.48 -5.64 -13.26
N GLY A 211 0.85 -5.06 -14.40
CA GLY A 211 0.69 -3.64 -14.69
C GLY A 211 -0.52 -3.40 -15.58
N ILE A 212 -1.12 -2.21 -15.50
CA ILE A 212 -2.21 -1.80 -16.39
C ILE A 212 -1.73 -1.91 -17.83
N GLU A 213 -2.52 -2.58 -18.69
CA GLU A 213 -2.25 -2.78 -20.13
C GLU A 213 -0.97 -3.58 -20.48
N ARG A 214 -0.17 -4.03 -19.48
CA ARG A 214 1.11 -4.72 -19.72
C ARG A 214 1.09 -6.22 -19.45
N GLY A 215 0.01 -6.75 -18.86
CA GLY A 215 -0.05 -8.15 -18.45
C GLY A 215 0.96 -8.51 -17.35
N HIS A 216 1.53 -9.71 -17.40
CA HIS A 216 2.50 -10.17 -16.40
C HIS A 216 3.84 -9.41 -16.51
N ASP A 217 4.16 -8.59 -15.52
CA ASP A 217 5.42 -7.86 -15.43
C ASP A 217 5.97 -7.89 -14.00
N GLY A 218 7.01 -8.67 -13.78
CA GLY A 218 7.68 -8.81 -12.47
C GLY A 218 8.32 -7.53 -11.93
N ARG A 219 8.28 -6.41 -12.66
CA ARG A 219 8.80 -5.10 -12.23
C ARG A 219 7.71 -4.18 -11.67
N THR A 220 6.44 -4.53 -11.82
CA THR A 220 5.29 -3.71 -11.37
C THR A 220 5.43 -3.29 -9.91
N GLY A 221 5.62 -4.23 -9.00
CA GLY A 221 5.77 -3.93 -7.57
C GLY A 221 6.92 -2.95 -7.28
N ALA A 222 8.04 -3.05 -8.00
CA ALA A 222 9.17 -2.14 -7.84
C ALA A 222 8.86 -0.71 -8.34
N ARG A 223 8.06 -0.56 -9.41
CA ARG A 223 7.62 0.76 -9.91
C ARG A 223 6.65 1.41 -8.94
N HIS A 224 5.66 0.67 -8.45
CA HIS A 224 4.74 1.16 -7.42
C HIS A 224 5.49 1.64 -6.17
N LEU A 225 6.40 0.80 -5.65
CA LEU A 225 7.17 1.14 -4.46
C LEU A 225 8.03 2.39 -4.69
N ARG A 226 8.69 2.51 -5.85
CA ARG A 226 9.54 3.66 -6.20
C ARG A 226 8.72 4.94 -6.31
N SER A 227 7.60 4.89 -7.01
CA SER A 227 6.73 6.05 -7.19
C SER A 227 6.20 6.57 -5.85
N ALA A 228 5.76 5.66 -4.96
CA ALA A 228 5.34 6.01 -3.61
C ALA A 228 6.50 6.53 -2.74
N TRP A 229 7.69 5.89 -2.83
CA TRP A 229 8.90 6.35 -2.15
C TRP A 229 9.30 7.76 -2.52
N ASN A 230 9.23 8.09 -3.80
CA ASN A 230 9.62 9.41 -4.28
C ASN A 230 8.68 10.51 -3.77
N ARG A 231 7.42 10.17 -3.45
CA ARG A 231 6.45 11.07 -2.78
C ARG A 231 6.66 11.20 -1.28
N LEU A 232 7.31 10.22 -0.65
CA LEU A 232 7.56 10.21 0.78
C LEU A 232 8.45 11.40 1.19
N ALA A 233 8.08 12.10 2.24
CA ALA A 233 8.89 13.19 2.81
C ALA A 233 10.26 12.70 3.28
N PRO A 234 11.31 13.54 3.27
CA PRO A 234 12.56 13.24 3.97
C PRO A 234 12.30 12.86 5.43
N GLY A 235 13.00 11.85 5.94
CA GLY A 235 12.77 11.31 7.30
C GLY A 235 11.52 10.47 7.46
N GLY A 236 10.70 10.33 6.43
CA GLY A 236 9.49 9.50 6.46
C GLY A 236 9.79 8.01 6.43
N ARG A 237 8.76 7.20 6.71
CA ARG A 237 8.81 5.73 6.70
C ARG A 237 7.87 5.15 5.66
N LEU A 238 8.38 4.18 4.89
CA LEU A 238 7.57 3.35 4.01
C LEU A 238 7.51 1.93 4.56
N VAL A 239 6.30 1.39 4.69
CA VAL A 239 6.05 -0.01 5.02
C VAL A 239 5.34 -0.66 3.85
N ALA A 240 5.89 -1.76 3.34
CA ALA A 240 5.35 -2.46 2.20
C ALA A 240 5.24 -3.97 2.44
N ILE A 241 4.12 -4.55 1.99
CA ILE A 241 3.94 -5.99 1.89
C ILE A 241 4.28 -6.36 0.44
N MET A 242 5.39 -7.06 0.24
CA MET A 242 5.91 -7.40 -1.08
C MET A 242 5.98 -8.92 -1.26
N PRO A 243 6.03 -9.45 -2.48
CA PRO A 243 6.28 -10.88 -2.68
C PRO A 243 7.70 -11.25 -2.23
N GLU A 244 7.92 -12.49 -1.82
CA GLU A 244 9.23 -12.96 -1.37
C GLU A 244 10.33 -12.75 -2.42
N TRP A 245 10.01 -12.94 -3.69
CA TRP A 245 10.94 -12.77 -4.81
C TRP A 245 11.25 -11.30 -5.16
N PHE A 246 10.67 -10.33 -4.42
CA PHE A 246 10.92 -8.92 -4.66
C PHE A 246 12.41 -8.57 -4.50
N ASP A 247 12.96 -7.95 -5.53
CA ASP A 247 14.35 -7.54 -5.57
C ASP A 247 14.50 -6.07 -5.15
N CYS A 248 14.99 -5.85 -3.93
CA CYS A 248 15.22 -4.51 -3.40
C CYS A 248 16.22 -3.70 -4.24
N ALA A 249 17.22 -4.36 -4.86
CA ALA A 249 18.22 -3.66 -5.68
C ALA A 249 17.56 -2.99 -6.91
N ARG A 250 16.54 -3.60 -7.48
CA ARG A 250 15.77 -3.00 -8.59
C ARG A 250 14.97 -1.78 -8.16
N PHE A 251 14.45 -1.80 -6.93
CA PHE A 251 13.77 -0.63 -6.37
C PHE A 251 14.76 0.51 -6.15
N LEU A 252 15.91 0.24 -5.55
CA LEU A 252 16.94 1.25 -5.21
C LEU A 252 17.42 2.01 -6.46
N THR A 253 17.42 1.35 -7.63
CA THR A 253 17.76 2.02 -8.89
C THR A 253 16.70 3.07 -9.24
N GLY A 254 17.02 4.37 -9.05
CA GLY A 254 16.15 5.52 -9.32
C GLY A 254 15.27 5.95 -8.15
N ALA A 255 15.45 5.41 -6.95
CA ALA A 255 14.85 5.94 -5.73
C ALA A 255 15.49 7.30 -5.38
N LYS A 256 14.64 8.31 -5.09
CA LYS A 256 15.11 9.65 -4.72
C LYS A 256 15.40 9.73 -3.23
N GLY A 257 16.59 10.21 -2.90
CA GLY A 257 17.05 10.38 -1.51
C GLY A 257 17.58 9.09 -0.89
N PRO A 258 18.05 9.18 0.37
CA PRO A 258 18.66 8.07 1.07
C PRO A 258 17.61 6.99 1.42
N VAL A 259 18.02 5.72 1.39
CA VAL A 259 17.18 4.58 1.77
C VAL A 259 17.88 3.82 2.88
N SER A 260 17.23 3.68 4.02
CA SER A 260 17.68 2.84 5.13
C SER A 260 16.67 1.72 5.38
N MET A 261 17.05 0.49 5.13
CA MET A 261 16.23 -0.67 5.46
C MET A 261 16.22 -0.88 6.96
N ARG A 262 15.02 -1.01 7.57
CA ARG A 262 14.83 -1.25 9.01
C ARG A 262 14.35 -2.66 9.30
N LEU A 263 13.57 -3.24 8.37
CA LEU A 263 13.09 -4.61 8.48
C LEU A 263 12.96 -5.22 7.08
N ASN A 264 13.32 -6.49 6.98
CA ASN A 264 13.13 -7.33 5.81
C ASN A 264 12.76 -8.74 6.30
N ALA A 265 11.47 -8.97 6.58
CA ALA A 265 10.98 -10.23 7.13
C ALA A 265 10.06 -10.95 6.14
N ALA A 266 10.42 -12.18 5.76
CA ALA A 266 9.56 -13.05 4.97
C ALA A 266 8.49 -13.67 5.87
N VAL A 267 7.23 -13.56 5.45
CA VAL A 267 6.02 -14.03 6.15
C VAL A 267 5.38 -15.13 5.33
N GLU A 268 5.45 -16.36 5.82
CA GLU A 268 4.90 -17.51 5.13
C GLU A 268 3.38 -17.60 5.30
N ARG A 269 2.70 -18.03 4.23
CA ARG A 269 1.28 -18.42 4.25
C ARG A 269 0.30 -17.37 4.77
N ALA A 270 0.67 -16.10 4.82
CA ALA A 270 -0.18 -15.03 5.35
C ALA A 270 -1.51 -14.87 4.59
N PHE A 271 -1.57 -15.23 3.30
CA PHE A 271 -2.72 -15.04 2.41
C PHE A 271 -3.51 -16.32 2.12
N VAL A 272 -3.33 -17.40 2.87
CA VAL A 272 -3.99 -18.70 2.58
C VAL A 272 -5.52 -18.58 2.56
N LYS A 273 -6.13 -17.88 3.50
CA LYS A 273 -7.58 -17.63 3.54
C LYS A 273 -8.08 -16.73 2.40
N ASN A 274 -7.18 -15.95 1.80
CA ASN A 274 -7.43 -15.09 0.64
C ASN A 274 -7.10 -15.78 -0.70
N GLY A 275 -6.95 -17.11 -0.70
CA GLY A 275 -6.85 -17.93 -1.90
C GLY A 275 -5.44 -18.04 -2.49
N THR A 276 -4.37 -17.64 -1.78
CA THR A 276 -2.99 -17.83 -2.23
C THR A 276 -2.05 -18.24 -1.10
N GLY A 277 -1.16 -19.20 -1.39
CA GLY A 277 -0.10 -19.65 -0.46
C GLY A 277 1.22 -18.90 -0.64
N ILE A 278 1.21 -17.75 -1.33
CA ILE A 278 2.43 -16.99 -1.58
C ILE A 278 3.09 -16.55 -0.27
N THR A 279 4.40 -16.73 -0.19
CA THR A 279 5.21 -16.13 0.85
C THR A 279 5.39 -14.64 0.52
N THR A 280 5.08 -13.80 1.47
CA THR A 280 5.24 -12.35 1.35
C THR A 280 6.38 -11.86 2.22
N ARG A 281 6.73 -10.60 2.07
CA ARG A 281 7.80 -9.94 2.78
C ARG A 281 7.30 -8.63 3.34
N LEU A 282 7.46 -8.44 4.64
CA LEU A 282 7.25 -7.14 5.28
C LEU A 282 8.55 -6.35 5.20
N LEU A 283 8.52 -5.25 4.46
CA LEU A 283 9.63 -4.31 4.32
C LEU A 283 9.33 -3.04 5.10
N VAL A 284 10.31 -2.56 5.87
CA VAL A 284 10.29 -1.24 6.52
C VAL A 284 11.50 -0.46 6.08
N LEU A 285 11.25 0.69 5.44
CA LEU A 285 12.27 1.56 4.87
C LEU A 285 12.11 2.96 5.45
N ASP A 286 13.19 3.56 5.95
CA ASP A 286 13.25 4.96 6.39
C ASP A 286 14.01 5.82 5.38
N LYS A 287 13.50 7.02 5.08
CA LYS A 287 14.13 7.97 4.16
C LYS A 287 15.17 8.83 4.88
N VAL A 288 16.18 8.15 5.43
CA VAL A 288 17.28 8.74 6.21
C VAL A 288 18.61 8.07 5.84
N GLU A 289 19.72 8.78 6.06
CA GLU A 289 21.05 8.20 5.96
C GLU A 289 21.28 7.20 7.11
N SER A 290 21.70 5.99 6.77
CA SER A 290 22.11 4.97 7.74
C SER A 290 23.01 3.94 7.06
N SER A 291 24.00 3.47 7.80
CA SER A 291 24.91 2.40 7.34
C SER A 291 24.50 1.01 7.82
N ASN A 292 23.41 0.89 8.60
CA ASN A 292 23.00 -0.36 9.20
C ASN A 292 21.86 -0.99 8.40
N GLU A 293 22.13 -2.09 7.71
CA GLU A 293 21.10 -2.89 7.04
C GLU A 293 20.82 -4.15 7.87
N PRO A 294 19.55 -4.40 8.25
CA PRO A 294 19.20 -5.62 8.96
C PRO A 294 19.33 -6.83 8.04
N ALA A 295 19.67 -7.96 8.64
CA ALA A 295 19.64 -9.25 7.93
C ALA A 295 18.19 -9.58 7.51
N ALA A 296 18.05 -10.27 6.38
CA ALA A 296 16.76 -10.81 5.98
C ALA A 296 16.38 -11.96 6.94
N ILE A 297 15.16 -11.92 7.45
CA ILE A 297 14.61 -12.90 8.39
C ILE A 297 13.46 -13.65 7.70
N ARG A 298 13.30 -14.92 8.00
CA ARG A 298 12.15 -15.73 7.57
C ARG A 298 11.48 -16.32 8.80
N THR A 299 10.16 -16.15 8.91
CA THR A 299 9.37 -16.76 9.98
C THR A 299 7.93 -17.01 9.55
N ASN A 300 7.30 -18.00 10.17
CA ASN A 300 5.86 -18.26 10.09
C ASN A 300 5.17 -17.95 11.45
N GLU A 301 5.93 -17.52 12.45
CA GLU A 301 5.44 -17.22 13.78
C GLU A 301 5.08 -15.74 13.89
N PHE A 302 3.81 -15.46 14.13
CA PHE A 302 3.30 -14.09 14.21
C PHE A 302 3.90 -13.32 15.40
N CYS A 303 4.08 -13.98 16.55
CA CYS A 303 4.71 -13.38 17.72
C CYS A 303 6.13 -12.87 17.42
N GLN A 304 6.94 -13.68 16.72
CA GLN A 304 8.29 -13.27 16.32
C GLN A 304 8.27 -12.04 15.40
N LEU A 305 7.29 -11.95 14.50
CA LEU A 305 7.13 -10.77 13.63
C LEU A 305 6.77 -9.53 14.41
N VAL A 306 5.93 -9.66 15.45
CA VAL A 306 5.57 -8.53 16.32
C VAL A 306 6.79 -8.07 17.12
N ASP A 307 7.58 -8.99 17.69
CA ASP A 307 8.82 -8.65 18.41
C ASP A 307 9.79 -7.87 17.52
N LEU A 308 9.94 -8.29 16.26
CA LEU A 308 10.78 -7.58 15.27
C LEU A 308 10.25 -6.18 14.96
N VAL A 309 8.93 -6.02 14.87
CA VAL A 309 8.29 -4.72 14.63
C VAL A 309 8.42 -3.82 15.86
N ASP A 310 8.25 -4.34 17.06
CA ASP A 310 8.37 -3.59 18.30
C ASP A 310 9.82 -3.16 18.62
N ALA A 311 10.79 -3.91 18.09
CA ALA A 311 12.21 -3.55 18.17
C ALA A 311 12.64 -2.49 17.12
N LEU A 312 11.74 -2.06 16.23
CA LEU A 312 12.06 -1.02 15.24
C LEU A 312 12.44 0.30 15.93
N PRO A 313 13.44 1.03 15.42
CA PRO A 313 13.75 2.35 15.93
C PRO A 313 12.56 3.29 15.74
N ALA A 314 12.34 4.18 16.70
CA ALA A 314 11.37 5.26 16.53
C ALA A 314 11.67 6.06 15.26
N ARG A 315 10.62 6.48 14.57
CA ARG A 315 10.77 7.38 13.41
C ARG A 315 11.28 8.76 13.87
N ALA A 316 12.02 9.43 12.99
CA ALA A 316 12.37 10.83 13.21
C ALA A 316 11.09 11.67 13.38
N SER A 317 11.04 12.48 14.43
CA SER A 317 9.90 13.38 14.65
C SER A 317 9.84 14.44 13.56
N ARG A 318 8.63 14.98 13.28
CA ARG A 318 8.44 16.08 12.31
C ARG A 318 9.32 17.30 12.62
N GLN A 319 9.57 17.55 13.91
CA GLN A 319 10.46 18.62 14.36
C GLN A 319 11.92 18.36 13.96
N ALA A 320 12.42 17.15 14.18
CA ALA A 320 13.76 16.74 13.75
C ALA A 320 13.95 16.80 12.23
N ILE A 321 12.89 16.50 11.46
CA ILE A 321 12.89 16.59 10.00
C ILE A 321 12.94 18.06 9.54
N ALA A 322 12.17 18.93 10.17
CA ALA A 322 12.17 20.37 9.85
C ALA A 322 13.52 21.02 10.18
N GLU A 323 14.14 20.66 11.29
CA GLU A 323 15.47 21.15 11.69
C GLU A 323 16.58 20.67 10.76
N GLN A 324 16.52 19.43 10.25
CA GLN A 324 17.47 18.95 9.24
C GLN A 324 17.30 19.65 7.88
N SER A 325 16.08 20.07 7.55
CA SER A 325 15.78 20.80 6.30
C SER A 325 16.22 22.27 6.33
N THR A 326 16.45 22.83 7.52
CA THR A 326 16.93 24.21 7.70
C THR A 326 18.46 24.34 7.77
N LEU A 327 19.18 23.21 7.78
CA LEU A 327 20.65 23.27 7.65
C LEU A 327 21.02 23.81 6.28
N PRO A 328 21.92 24.82 6.19
CA PRO A 328 22.29 25.40 4.92
C PRO A 328 22.86 24.33 4.00
N ALA A 329 22.38 24.30 2.76
CA ALA A 329 22.91 23.44 1.72
C ALA A 329 24.43 23.49 1.75
N ARG A 330 25.11 22.35 1.87
CA ARG A 330 26.56 22.26 1.77
C ARG A 330 27.01 23.12 0.59
N ALA A 331 27.93 24.08 0.85
CA ALA A 331 28.44 24.96 -0.16
C ALA A 331 28.82 24.18 -1.41
N PRO A 332 28.46 24.67 -2.60
CA PRO A 332 28.76 23.93 -3.83
C PRO A 332 30.29 23.70 -3.89
N PHE A 333 30.67 22.45 -4.15
CA PHE A 333 32.05 22.11 -4.41
C PHE A 333 32.60 23.08 -5.46
N ARG A 334 33.49 23.98 -5.06
CA ARG A 334 34.26 24.77 -6.02
C ARG A 334 35.18 23.76 -6.74
N LEU A 335 34.85 23.45 -7.97
CA LEU A 335 35.81 22.88 -8.92
C LEU A 335 36.97 23.88 -9.02
N VAL A 336 38.07 23.61 -8.35
CA VAL A 336 39.33 24.26 -8.61
C VAL A 336 39.67 23.89 -10.04
N ALA A 337 39.60 24.85 -10.94
CA ALA A 337 40.01 24.66 -12.33
C ALA A 337 41.46 24.21 -12.34
N ALA A 338 41.68 22.96 -12.66
CA ALA A 338 43.02 22.43 -12.93
C ALA A 338 43.57 23.21 -14.14
N SER A 339 44.67 23.92 -13.94
CA SER A 339 45.35 24.63 -15.00
C SER A 339 45.66 23.68 -16.15
N ARG A 340 45.09 23.94 -17.31
CA ARG A 340 45.38 23.21 -18.54
C ARG A 340 46.87 23.43 -18.87
N ARG A 341 47.70 22.43 -18.72
CA ARG A 341 49.01 22.36 -19.41
C ARG A 341 48.72 22.18 -20.91
N PRO A 342 49.35 22.95 -21.79
CA PRO A 342 49.22 22.78 -23.23
C PRO A 342 49.76 21.38 -23.65
N LEU A 343 48.98 20.67 -24.47
CA LEU A 343 49.40 19.45 -25.10
C LEU A 343 50.54 19.73 -26.12
N PRO A 344 51.59 18.86 -26.21
CA PRO A 344 52.61 18.95 -27.23
C PRO A 344 51.99 18.68 -28.63
N ALA A 345 52.53 19.42 -29.63
CA ALA A 345 52.08 19.31 -31.03
C ALA A 345 52.32 17.89 -31.61
N PRO A 346 51.48 17.40 -32.50
CA PRO A 346 51.69 16.07 -33.12
C PRO A 346 52.86 16.10 -34.10
N SER A 347 53.79 15.16 -33.93
CA SER A 347 54.84 14.91 -34.90
C SER A 347 54.29 14.17 -36.11
N THR A 348 54.42 14.79 -37.28
CA THR A 348 54.15 14.19 -38.58
C THR A 348 55.24 13.15 -38.92
N THR A 349 54.88 11.87 -38.90
CA THR A 349 55.68 10.83 -39.56
C THR A 349 54.77 10.03 -40.47
N THR A 350 54.86 10.35 -41.74
CA THR A 350 54.26 9.62 -42.86
C THR A 350 54.91 8.26 -42.98
N ARG A 351 54.18 7.19 -42.84
CA ARG A 351 54.58 5.85 -43.31
C ARG A 351 53.45 5.25 -44.15
N ALA A 352 53.76 5.18 -45.43
CA ALA A 352 53.00 4.44 -46.39
C ALA A 352 53.04 2.94 -46.08
N ALA A 353 51.92 2.28 -46.04
CA ALA A 353 51.79 0.85 -46.04
C ALA A 353 50.81 0.43 -47.16
N SER A 354 51.36 -0.32 -48.10
CA SER A 354 50.71 -0.89 -49.27
C SER A 354 49.62 -1.91 -48.89
N ILE A 355 48.47 -1.83 -49.51
CA ILE A 355 47.41 -2.80 -49.41
C ILE A 355 47.65 -3.87 -50.52
N THR A 356 47.80 -5.13 -50.13
CA THR A 356 47.74 -6.29 -51.00
C THR A 356 46.36 -6.95 -50.83
N ILE A 357 45.59 -6.96 -51.92
CA ILE A 357 44.32 -7.68 -51.98
C ILE A 357 44.66 -9.13 -52.34
N GLY A 358 44.27 -10.08 -51.53
CA GLY A 358 44.26 -11.51 -51.80
C GLY A 358 42.82 -11.99 -51.82
N ALA A 359 42.34 -12.43 -52.98
CA ALA A 359 41.10 -13.17 -53.18
C ALA A 359 41.31 -14.65 -52.76
N LEU A 360 40.35 -15.17 -51.96
CA LEU A 360 39.70 -16.49 -52.21
C LEU A 360 38.57 -16.59 -51.16
#